data_f6b1cf08f4e5b6d8da550d11ba7aab13
#
_entry.id   f6b1cf08f4e5b6d8da550d11ba7aab13
#
_cell.length_a   1.000
_cell.length_b   1.000
_cell.length_c   1.000
_cell.angle_alpha   90.00
_cell.angle_beta   90.00
_cell.angle_gamma   90.00
#
_symmetry.space_group_name_H-M   'P 1'
#
loop_
_entity.id
_entity.type
_entity.pdbx_description
1 polymer ?
#
loop_
_entity_poly.entity_id
_entity_poly.type
_entity_poly.pdbx_seq_one_letter_code
_entity_poly.pdbx_strand_id
1 'polypeptide(L)'
;VGFEALKKLYRSKQALLPTLSEAQTEDIFIKPALDILGFSHIPQVTTRGKGRAERPDYALFSSEPDRDAAYSLQSDESAFYERVRAIAEAKYWERSLSKVSSNDQRDIYKNTNPSFQISSYLTGTGVDWGILTNGREWRLYYRQASSTATE
;
A
#
# COMPACT_ATOMS: atom_id res chain seq x y z
N VAL A 1 -4.41 20.00 -11.04
CA VAL A 1 -3.18 19.41 -11.64
C VAL A 1 -3.15 17.91 -11.40
N GLY A 2 -3.29 17.43 -10.17
CA GLY A 2 -3.22 15.97 -9.85
C GLY A 2 -4.31 15.13 -10.52
N PHE A 3 -5.56 15.58 -10.53
CA PHE A 3 -6.67 14.84 -11.13
C PHE A 3 -6.47 14.57 -12.64
N GLU A 4 -6.06 15.58 -13.40
CA GLU A 4 -5.82 15.39 -14.84
C GLU A 4 -4.63 14.49 -15.12
N ALA A 5 -3.60 14.52 -14.27
CA ALA A 5 -2.46 13.61 -14.37
C ALA A 5 -2.88 12.16 -14.07
N LEU A 6 -3.67 11.92 -13.02
CA LEU A 6 -4.22 10.58 -12.71
C LEU A 6 -5.12 10.06 -13.84
N LYS A 7 -5.97 10.91 -14.39
CA LYS A 7 -6.83 10.56 -15.51
C LYS A 7 -6.04 10.22 -16.77
N LYS A 8 -4.96 10.95 -17.07
CA LYS A 8 -4.05 10.65 -18.17
C LYS A 8 -3.33 9.30 -17.94
N LEU A 9 -2.82 9.07 -16.74
CA LEU A 9 -2.19 7.80 -16.35
C LEU A 9 -3.16 6.64 -16.58
N TYR A 10 -4.38 6.72 -16.03
CA TYR A 10 -5.40 5.69 -16.20
C TYR A 10 -5.71 5.41 -17.67
N ARG A 11 -6.01 6.45 -18.46
CA ARG A 11 -6.34 6.31 -19.88
C ARG A 11 -5.23 5.64 -20.70
N SER A 12 -3.98 5.92 -20.35
CA SER A 12 -2.82 5.31 -21.03
C SER A 12 -2.61 3.84 -20.69
N LYS A 13 -3.19 3.33 -19.60
CA LYS A 13 -2.96 1.98 -19.06
C LYS A 13 -4.22 1.11 -19.00
N GLN A 14 -5.41 1.67 -19.16
CA GLN A 14 -6.69 1.02 -18.90
C GLN A 14 -6.87 -0.36 -19.57
N ALA A 15 -6.38 -0.53 -20.80
CA ALA A 15 -6.47 -1.80 -21.50
C ALA A 15 -5.54 -2.88 -20.95
N LEU A 16 -4.45 -2.47 -20.32
CA LEU A 16 -3.41 -3.36 -19.80
C LEU A 16 -3.71 -3.80 -18.36
N LEU A 17 -4.24 -2.90 -17.52
CA LEU A 17 -4.42 -3.09 -16.09
C LEU A 17 -5.10 -4.40 -15.69
N PRO A 18 -6.19 -4.88 -16.35
CA PRO A 18 -6.85 -6.13 -15.98
C PRO A 18 -5.98 -7.38 -16.16
N THR A 19 -4.92 -7.30 -16.95
CA THR A 19 -4.05 -8.44 -17.29
C THR A 19 -2.79 -8.53 -16.44
N LEU A 20 -2.52 -7.51 -15.60
CA LEU A 20 -1.28 -7.39 -14.86
C LEU A 20 -1.26 -8.25 -13.59
N SER A 21 -0.07 -8.74 -13.24
CA SER A 21 0.20 -9.26 -11.91
C SER A 21 0.21 -8.13 -10.86
N GLU A 22 0.28 -8.48 -9.57
CA GLU A 22 0.37 -7.50 -8.48
C GLU A 22 1.58 -6.59 -8.66
N ALA A 23 2.79 -7.16 -8.79
CA ALA A 23 4.02 -6.39 -8.99
C ALA A 23 3.97 -5.48 -10.23
N GLN A 24 3.37 -5.95 -11.33
CA GLN A 24 3.20 -5.14 -12.53
C GLN A 24 2.17 -4.01 -12.32
N THR A 25 1.08 -4.27 -11.60
CA THR A 25 0.09 -3.25 -11.25
C THR A 25 0.71 -2.15 -10.40
N GLU A 26 1.56 -2.55 -9.45
CA GLU A 26 2.32 -1.62 -8.62
C GLU A 26 3.23 -0.71 -9.46
N ASP A 27 4.08 -1.30 -10.29
CA ASP A 27 5.07 -0.54 -11.08
C ASP A 27 4.43 0.36 -12.14
N ILE A 28 3.39 -0.13 -12.80
CA ILE A 28 2.80 0.56 -13.96
C ILE A 28 1.76 1.59 -13.55
N PHE A 29 1.10 1.41 -12.40
CA PHE A 29 -0.02 2.26 -12.02
C PHE A 29 0.04 2.81 -10.58
N ILE A 30 0.22 1.94 -9.56
CA ILE A 30 0.07 2.37 -8.16
C ILE A 30 1.20 3.32 -7.74
N LYS A 31 2.47 2.98 -7.99
CA LYS A 31 3.61 3.86 -7.71
C LYS A 31 3.51 5.20 -8.43
N PRO A 32 3.27 5.23 -9.76
CA PRO A 32 3.04 6.50 -10.46
C PRO A 32 1.85 7.31 -9.92
N ALA A 33 0.79 6.66 -9.46
CA ALA A 33 -0.34 7.34 -8.84
C ALA A 33 0.04 7.96 -7.48
N LEU A 34 0.81 7.24 -6.65
CA LEU A 34 1.33 7.78 -5.38
C LEU A 34 2.22 9.00 -5.62
N ASP A 35 3.09 8.95 -6.64
CA ASP A 35 3.94 10.09 -7.02
C ASP A 35 3.10 11.31 -7.46
N ILE A 36 2.06 11.10 -8.26
CA ILE A 36 1.12 12.16 -8.68
C ILE A 36 0.38 12.76 -7.48
N LEU A 37 0.07 11.94 -6.48
CA LEU A 37 -0.55 12.37 -5.23
C LEU A 37 0.43 13.10 -4.29
N GLY A 38 1.71 13.13 -4.62
CA GLY A 38 2.75 13.86 -3.89
C GLY A 38 3.37 13.08 -2.73
N PHE A 39 3.19 11.76 -2.68
CA PHE A 39 3.88 10.92 -1.71
C PHE A 39 5.26 10.51 -2.20
N SER A 40 6.25 10.64 -1.32
CA SER A 40 7.50 9.88 -1.44
C SER A 40 7.33 8.55 -0.74
N HIS A 41 7.90 7.46 -1.27
CA HIS A 41 7.67 6.13 -0.72
C HIS A 41 8.95 5.29 -0.63
N ILE A 42 8.98 4.39 0.37
CA ILE A 42 9.93 3.30 0.46
C ILE A 42 9.15 2.01 0.23
N PRO A 43 9.49 1.21 -0.80
CA PRO A 43 8.90 -0.10 -0.98
C PRO A 43 9.37 -1.04 0.12
N GLN A 44 8.63 -2.11 0.33
CA GLN A 44 8.78 -3.13 1.35
C GLN A 44 10.18 -3.24 1.98
N VAL A 45 10.29 -2.81 3.25
CA VAL A 45 11.54 -2.92 3.99
C VAL A 45 11.73 -4.36 4.43
N THR A 46 12.63 -5.08 3.78
CA THR A 46 13.07 -6.40 4.22
C THR A 46 13.89 -6.26 5.50
N THR A 47 13.27 -6.31 6.68
CA THR A 47 14.03 -6.53 7.91
C THR A 47 14.33 -8.02 8.03
N ARG A 48 15.60 -8.34 8.26
CA ARG A 48 16.05 -9.72 8.50
C ARG A 48 15.29 -10.29 9.69
N GLY A 49 14.55 -11.41 9.48
CA GLY A 49 14.08 -12.26 10.57
C GLY A 49 12.57 -12.33 10.83
N LYS A 50 11.73 -11.47 10.23
CA LYS A 50 10.26 -11.63 10.30
C LYS A 50 9.70 -12.00 8.93
N GLY A 51 8.77 -12.95 8.92
CA GLY A 51 8.15 -13.42 7.69
C GLY A 51 7.47 -12.31 6.89
N ARG A 52 7.45 -12.47 5.58
CA ARG A 52 6.90 -11.51 4.58
C ARG A 52 5.44 -11.13 4.83
N ALA A 53 4.72 -11.91 5.64
CA ALA A 53 3.28 -11.79 5.90
C ALA A 53 2.90 -10.66 6.88
N GLU A 54 3.86 -9.94 7.47
CA GLU A 54 3.58 -9.00 8.56
C GLU A 54 3.93 -7.53 8.23
N ARG A 55 4.08 -7.17 6.93
CA ARG A 55 4.55 -5.82 6.54
C ARG A 55 3.75 -5.23 5.41
N PRO A 56 3.48 -3.91 5.48
CA PRO A 56 2.88 -3.19 4.37
C PRO A 56 3.82 -3.11 3.17
N ASP A 57 3.26 -3.03 1.97
CA ASP A 57 4.04 -2.93 0.73
C ASP A 57 4.82 -1.61 0.64
N TYR A 58 4.28 -0.53 1.23
CA TYR A 58 4.91 0.80 1.21
C TYR A 58 4.82 1.50 2.55
N ALA A 59 5.90 2.21 2.89
CA ALA A 59 5.90 3.33 3.81
C ALA A 59 5.84 4.63 3.00
N LEU A 60 4.91 5.52 3.34
CA LEU A 60 4.67 6.78 2.64
C LEU A 60 5.11 7.97 3.49
N PHE A 61 5.75 8.93 2.83
CA PHE A 61 6.30 10.15 3.43
C PHE A 61 5.75 11.38 2.75
N SER A 62 5.66 12.48 3.49
CA SER A 62 5.18 13.77 2.98
C SER A 62 6.19 14.47 2.06
N SER A 63 7.45 14.05 2.11
CA SER A 63 8.53 14.66 1.31
C SER A 63 9.68 13.69 1.06
N GLU A 64 10.49 13.97 0.04
CA GLU A 64 11.73 13.21 -0.22
C GLU A 64 12.73 13.31 0.93
N PRO A 65 12.98 14.50 1.56
CA PRO A 65 13.87 14.58 2.71
C PRO A 65 13.44 13.69 3.89
N ASP A 66 12.13 13.58 4.17
CA ASP A 66 11.62 12.69 5.23
C ASP A 66 11.86 11.23 4.89
N ARG A 67 11.62 10.84 3.64
CA ARG A 67 11.92 9.50 3.12
C ARG A 67 13.42 9.18 3.24
N ASP A 68 14.27 10.09 2.81
CA ASP A 68 15.72 9.87 2.79
C ASP A 68 16.28 9.77 4.21
N ALA A 69 15.76 10.56 5.16
CA ALA A 69 16.10 10.44 6.57
C ALA A 69 15.67 9.07 7.15
N ALA A 70 14.51 8.53 6.73
CA ALA A 70 14.02 7.24 7.18
C ALA A 70 14.87 6.06 6.68
N TYR A 71 15.55 6.17 5.54
CA TYR A 71 16.43 5.11 5.05
C TYR A 71 17.52 4.72 6.05
N SER A 72 18.06 5.66 6.80
CA SER A 72 19.08 5.39 7.83
C SER A 72 18.52 4.72 9.09
N LEU A 73 17.21 4.69 9.26
CA LEU A 73 16.50 4.16 10.43
C LEU A 73 15.91 2.76 10.21
N GLN A 74 16.15 2.12 9.06
CA GLN A 74 15.52 0.83 8.73
C GLN A 74 15.90 -0.32 9.69
N SER A 75 17.01 -0.20 10.41
CA SER A 75 17.42 -1.16 11.43
C SER A 75 16.71 -0.96 12.79
N ASP A 76 16.11 0.21 13.01
CA ASP A 76 15.30 0.55 14.17
C ASP A 76 13.85 0.75 13.72
N GLU A 77 13.06 -0.30 13.83
CA GLU A 77 11.68 -0.33 13.32
C GLU A 77 10.80 0.75 13.97
N SER A 78 10.97 1.00 15.27
CA SER A 78 10.21 2.02 15.99
C SER A 78 10.54 3.42 15.48
N ALA A 79 11.82 3.77 15.42
CA ALA A 79 12.27 5.06 14.90
C ALA A 79 11.91 5.27 13.42
N PHE A 80 11.91 4.20 12.63
CA PHE A 80 11.48 4.24 11.23
C PHE A 80 10.00 4.62 11.12
N TYR A 81 9.11 3.87 11.79
CA TYR A 81 7.67 4.10 11.67
C TYR A 81 7.18 5.40 12.32
N GLU A 82 7.91 5.97 13.28
CA GLU A 82 7.62 7.33 13.79
C GLU A 82 7.71 8.42 12.71
N ARG A 83 8.49 8.19 11.65
CA ARG A 83 8.62 9.12 10.52
C ARG A 83 7.63 8.87 9.39
N VAL A 84 6.96 7.73 9.40
CA VAL A 84 6.04 7.32 8.35
C VAL A 84 4.71 8.06 8.49
N ARG A 85 4.27 8.71 7.40
CA ARG A 85 3.01 9.44 7.37
C ARG A 85 1.81 8.52 7.20
N ALA A 86 1.97 7.52 6.34
CA ALA A 86 0.96 6.49 6.08
C ALA A 86 1.66 5.21 5.62
N ILE A 87 1.01 4.08 5.78
CA ILE A 87 1.40 2.82 5.13
C ILE A 87 0.46 2.52 4.00
N ALA A 88 0.90 1.74 3.01
CA ALA A 88 0.03 1.30 1.94
C ALA A 88 0.21 -0.20 1.66
N GLU A 89 -0.91 -0.82 1.31
CA GLU A 89 -0.99 -2.20 0.84
C GLU A 89 -1.59 -2.21 -0.55
N ALA A 90 -0.93 -2.87 -1.48
CA ALA A 90 -1.30 -2.95 -2.87
C ALA A 90 -1.79 -4.35 -3.25
N LYS A 91 -2.74 -4.40 -4.17
CA LYS A 91 -3.24 -5.63 -4.78
C LYS A 91 -3.32 -5.45 -6.30
N TYR A 92 -3.36 -6.55 -7.05
CA TYR A 92 -3.58 -6.46 -8.49
C TYR A 92 -4.99 -5.94 -8.83
N TRP A 93 -5.15 -5.38 -10.02
CA TRP A 93 -6.32 -4.62 -10.47
C TRP A 93 -7.67 -5.30 -10.23
N GLU A 94 -7.77 -6.60 -10.46
CA GLU A 94 -9.02 -7.36 -10.32
C GLU A 94 -9.27 -7.91 -8.91
N ARG A 95 -8.31 -7.75 -7.99
CA ARG A 95 -8.46 -8.26 -6.62
C ARG A 95 -9.51 -7.46 -5.86
N SER A 96 -10.53 -8.14 -5.35
CA SER A 96 -11.46 -7.52 -4.39
C SER A 96 -10.74 -7.15 -3.08
N LEU A 97 -10.99 -5.96 -2.57
CA LEU A 97 -10.38 -5.49 -1.33
C LEU A 97 -11.11 -5.96 -0.06
N SER A 98 -12.27 -6.61 -0.19
CA SER A 98 -13.10 -7.07 0.94
C SER A 98 -13.25 -8.59 1.04
N LYS A 99 -12.78 -9.35 0.05
CA LYS A 99 -12.93 -10.82 0.03
C LYS A 99 -11.71 -11.52 0.62
N VAL A 100 -11.97 -12.51 1.46
CA VAL A 100 -10.94 -13.33 2.13
C VAL A 100 -10.14 -14.16 1.13
N SER A 101 -10.80 -14.72 0.11
CA SER A 101 -10.16 -15.60 -0.86
C SER A 101 -10.39 -15.15 -2.29
N SER A 102 -9.48 -15.53 -3.15
CA SER A 102 -9.55 -15.35 -4.60
C SER A 102 -9.27 -16.68 -5.29
N ASN A 103 -9.98 -16.97 -6.37
CA ASN A 103 -9.67 -18.08 -7.26
C ASN A 103 -8.61 -17.71 -8.31
N ASP A 104 -8.19 -16.46 -8.33
CA ASP A 104 -7.18 -15.95 -9.25
C ASP A 104 -5.78 -16.44 -8.84
N GLN A 105 -5.06 -17.05 -9.77
CA GLN A 105 -3.70 -17.56 -9.53
C GLN A 105 -2.68 -16.44 -9.27
N ARG A 106 -3.01 -15.19 -9.61
CA ARG A 106 -2.19 -14.02 -9.34
C ARG A 106 -2.18 -13.64 -7.86
N ASP A 107 -3.18 -14.08 -7.10
CA ASP A 107 -3.28 -13.80 -5.68
C ASP A 107 -2.47 -14.80 -4.87
N ILE A 108 -1.27 -14.39 -4.46
CA ILE A 108 -0.39 -15.19 -3.62
C ILE A 108 -0.86 -15.30 -2.16
N TYR A 109 -1.78 -14.40 -1.73
CA TYR A 109 -2.35 -14.34 -0.37
C TYR A 109 -3.83 -14.73 -0.35
N LYS A 110 -4.18 -15.83 -0.98
CA LYS A 110 -5.56 -16.28 -1.28
C LYS A 110 -6.53 -16.28 -0.11
N ASN A 111 -6.04 -16.45 1.11
CA ASN A 111 -6.87 -16.61 2.31
C ASN A 111 -6.82 -15.38 3.25
N THR A 112 -6.31 -14.26 2.78
CA THR A 112 -6.19 -13.04 3.58
C THR A 112 -7.18 -11.98 3.09
N ASN A 113 -8.03 -11.47 4.00
CA ASN A 113 -8.85 -10.31 3.69
C ASN A 113 -7.95 -9.05 3.71
N PRO A 114 -7.80 -8.33 2.59
CA PRO A 114 -6.95 -7.15 2.53
C PRO A 114 -7.32 -6.06 3.54
N SER A 115 -8.62 -5.90 3.86
CA SER A 115 -9.06 -4.93 4.87
C SER A 115 -8.55 -5.27 6.27
N PHE A 116 -8.53 -6.53 6.65
CA PHE A 116 -7.93 -6.95 7.93
C PHE A 116 -6.41 -6.85 7.92
N GLN A 117 -5.80 -7.13 6.79
CA GLN A 117 -4.36 -7.03 6.62
C GLN A 117 -3.87 -5.61 6.90
N ILE A 118 -4.46 -4.58 6.25
CA ILE A 118 -4.08 -3.19 6.48
C ILE A 118 -4.35 -2.74 7.94
N SER A 119 -5.46 -3.16 8.54
CA SER A 119 -5.78 -2.85 9.94
C SER A 119 -4.76 -3.45 10.90
N SER A 120 -4.33 -4.68 10.65
CA SER A 120 -3.27 -5.35 11.42
C SER A 120 -1.93 -4.60 11.31
N TYR A 121 -1.57 -4.12 10.13
CA TYR A 121 -0.36 -3.33 9.94
C TYR A 121 -0.41 -2.00 10.68
N LEU A 122 -1.54 -1.29 10.68
CA LEU A 122 -1.71 -0.06 11.43
C LEU A 122 -1.52 -0.28 12.93
N THR A 123 -2.10 -1.35 13.47
CA THR A 123 -1.93 -1.72 14.88
C THR A 123 -0.48 -2.08 15.20
N GLY A 124 0.15 -2.89 14.36
CA GLY A 124 1.52 -3.38 14.57
C GLY A 124 2.59 -2.31 14.43
N THR A 125 2.42 -1.33 13.54
CA THR A 125 3.39 -0.25 13.28
C THR A 125 3.15 1.00 14.11
N GLY A 126 1.93 1.20 14.62
CA GLY A 126 1.52 2.43 15.29
C GLY A 126 1.28 3.62 14.36
N VAL A 127 1.36 3.44 13.04
CA VAL A 127 1.08 4.48 12.04
C VAL A 127 -0.43 4.76 12.03
N ASP A 128 -0.83 6.03 11.97
CA ASP A 128 -2.24 6.40 12.06
C ASP A 128 -3.03 6.17 10.78
N TRP A 129 -2.40 6.27 9.62
CA TRP A 129 -3.09 6.23 8.34
C TRP A 129 -2.62 5.07 7.47
N GLY A 130 -3.57 4.42 6.82
CA GLY A 130 -3.32 3.34 5.86
C GLY A 130 -4.08 3.54 4.57
N ILE A 131 -3.47 3.15 3.46
CA ILE A 131 -4.08 3.10 2.14
C ILE A 131 -4.10 1.66 1.68
N LEU A 132 -5.29 1.14 1.35
CA LEU A 132 -5.46 -0.13 0.68
C LEU A 132 -5.94 0.13 -0.74
N THR A 133 -5.24 -0.43 -1.73
CA THR A 133 -5.59 -0.19 -3.12
C THR A 133 -5.30 -1.39 -4.02
N ASN A 134 -6.15 -1.55 -5.05
CA ASN A 134 -5.86 -2.38 -6.21
C ASN A 134 -5.66 -1.53 -7.50
N GLY A 135 -5.45 -0.21 -7.34
CA GLY A 135 -5.36 0.76 -8.42
C GLY A 135 -6.72 1.26 -8.91
N ARG A 136 -7.74 0.40 -8.97
CA ARG A 136 -9.11 0.75 -9.35
C ARG A 136 -9.89 1.37 -8.19
N GLU A 137 -9.68 0.86 -6.99
CA GLU A 137 -10.30 1.27 -5.74
C GLU A 137 -9.21 1.70 -4.75
N TRP A 138 -9.45 2.79 -4.06
CA TRP A 138 -8.55 3.35 -3.05
C TRP A 138 -9.33 3.55 -1.77
N ARG A 139 -8.90 2.89 -0.67
CA ARG A 139 -9.51 2.98 0.65
C ARG A 139 -8.55 3.60 1.64
N LEU A 140 -9.03 4.58 2.39
CA LEU A 140 -8.27 5.22 3.46
C LEU A 140 -8.73 4.65 4.81
N TYR A 141 -7.79 4.22 5.62
CA TYR A 141 -8.01 3.69 6.96
C TYR A 141 -7.36 4.60 8.00
N TYR A 142 -8.08 4.80 9.10
CA TYR A 142 -7.54 5.50 10.26
C TYR A 142 -7.44 4.52 11.44
N ARG A 143 -6.26 4.39 12.03
CA ARG A 143 -5.95 3.35 13.04
C ARG A 143 -6.97 3.28 14.18
N GLN A 144 -7.36 4.44 14.74
CA GLN A 144 -8.31 4.46 15.85
C GLN A 144 -9.75 4.14 15.44
N ALA A 145 -10.14 4.44 14.21
CA ALA A 145 -11.46 4.09 13.68
C ALA A 145 -11.55 2.63 13.22
N SER A 146 -10.46 2.07 12.72
CA SER A 146 -10.43 0.68 12.23
C SER A 146 -10.62 -0.36 13.34
N SER A 147 -10.40 -0.01 14.60
CA SER A 147 -10.63 -0.90 15.75
C SER A 147 -12.11 -1.04 16.11
N THR A 148 -12.97 -0.19 15.58
CA THR A 148 -14.42 -0.15 15.85
C THR A 148 -15.27 -0.54 14.65
N ALA A 149 -14.66 -0.76 13.50
CA ALA A 149 -15.39 -1.12 12.29
C ALA A 149 -15.92 -2.54 12.38
N THR A 150 -17.19 -2.65 12.68
CA THR A 150 -18.02 -3.80 12.32
C THR A 150 -18.39 -3.65 10.85
N GLU A 151 -17.59 -4.21 9.96
CA GLU A 151 -17.99 -4.46 8.58
C GLU A 151 -18.58 -5.85 8.43
#